data_3fc52f0f493b46b36c6e71010c2e63bd
#
_entry.id   3fc52f0f493b46b36c6e71010c2e63bd
#
_cell.length_a   1.000
_cell.length_b   1.000
_cell.length_c   1.000
_cell.angle_alpha   90.00
_cell.angle_beta   90.00
_cell.angle_gamma   90.00
#
_symmetry.space_group_name_H-M   'P 1'
#
loop_
_entity.id
_entity.type
_entity.pdbx_description
1 polymer ?
#
loop_
_entity_poly.entity_id
_entity_poly.type
_entity_poly.pdbx_seq_one_letter_code
_entity_poly.pdbx_strand_id
1 'polypeptide(L)'
;MNLHVTECVHQALDGLDIELPSWGFADTGTRFGKFHQDAAAIDIYDKIKDAATVHRLTKACSSMAVHVLWDFSDENLPARVVESASREGIRIGSINPNLFQDQDFKLGSFGNPSPDIRKKAVDHCLKSIRIATECNSDNITFWFADGTNYPGQDSIRLRKQLFESNLGKCHQSLSPGQKMLIEYKPFEPAFYHTDIADWGMALCLAQKTGPQAKVLVDTGHHYASQNIEQIVAWLLDEERLGGFHFNDRRYADDDLTLGSIDPYQVFRIFTEILAYHRETGTRPEIAYMVDQSHNLKPKIPAMIQTVTWAQELYAKAALVPWKALRINQIKGDIISAEQCLQRAFMTDVTGA
;
A
#
# COMPACT_ATOMS: atom_id res chain seq x y z
N MET A 1 32.51 -7.33 -5.42
CA MET A 1 31.63 -7.43 -4.22
C MET A 1 32.05 -8.67 -3.42
N ASN A 2 31.90 -8.64 -2.09
CA ASN A 2 32.20 -9.81 -1.24
C ASN A 2 31.10 -10.87 -1.47
N LEU A 3 31.47 -12.14 -1.73
CA LEU A 3 30.54 -13.26 -1.93
C LEU A 3 29.45 -13.34 -0.86
N HIS A 4 29.76 -13.07 0.38
CA HIS A 4 28.80 -13.06 1.49
C HIS A 4 27.72 -11.95 1.33
N VAL A 5 28.09 -10.77 0.85
CA VAL A 5 27.14 -9.68 0.59
C VAL A 5 26.19 -10.09 -0.53
N THR A 6 26.71 -10.66 -1.61
CA THR A 6 25.90 -11.13 -2.75
C THR A 6 24.88 -12.20 -2.31
N GLU A 7 25.31 -13.19 -1.52
CA GLU A 7 24.39 -14.23 -1.01
C GLU A 7 23.28 -13.65 -0.12
N CYS A 8 23.62 -12.73 0.80
CA CYS A 8 22.63 -12.07 1.66
C CYS A 8 21.62 -11.26 0.86
N VAL A 9 22.08 -10.54 -0.17
CA VAL A 9 21.20 -9.75 -1.05
C VAL A 9 20.24 -10.65 -1.81
N HIS A 10 20.73 -11.72 -2.46
CA HIS A 10 19.89 -12.67 -3.19
C HIS A 10 18.82 -13.30 -2.27
N GLN A 11 19.23 -13.80 -1.09
CA GLN A 11 18.29 -14.38 -0.14
C GLN A 11 17.22 -13.40 0.34
N ALA A 12 17.59 -12.13 0.49
CA ALA A 12 16.63 -11.10 0.87
C ALA A 12 15.63 -10.84 -0.25
N LEU A 13 16.11 -10.67 -1.48
CA LEU A 13 15.28 -10.33 -2.63
C LEU A 13 14.38 -11.48 -3.11
N ASP A 14 14.78 -12.74 -2.95
CA ASP A 14 13.96 -13.92 -3.28
C ASP A 14 12.60 -13.93 -2.57
N GLY A 15 12.47 -13.16 -1.52
CA GLY A 15 11.23 -13.05 -0.79
C GLY A 15 10.51 -11.72 -0.93
N LEU A 16 10.99 -10.79 -1.73
CA LEU A 16 10.34 -9.50 -1.97
C LEU A 16 9.53 -9.55 -3.26
N ASP A 17 8.20 -9.52 -3.13
CA ASP A 17 7.27 -9.40 -4.26
C ASP A 17 6.51 -8.08 -4.12
N ILE A 18 6.62 -7.21 -5.12
CA ILE A 18 6.05 -5.86 -5.12
C ILE A 18 4.85 -5.84 -6.05
N GLU A 19 3.72 -5.44 -5.54
CA GLU A 19 2.49 -5.32 -6.30
C GLU A 19 2.42 -3.97 -7.00
N LEU A 20 2.18 -3.99 -8.31
CA LEU A 20 2.09 -2.79 -9.14
C LEU A 20 0.66 -2.25 -9.19
N PRO A 21 0.45 -0.92 -9.18
CA PRO A 21 -0.87 -0.34 -9.33
C PRO A 21 -1.31 -0.29 -10.79
N SER A 22 -2.50 -0.81 -11.13
CA SER A 22 -3.03 -0.72 -12.50
C SER A 22 -3.18 0.73 -12.97
N TRP A 23 -3.58 1.62 -12.07
CA TRP A 23 -3.74 3.05 -12.34
C TRP A 23 -2.43 3.77 -12.61
N GLY A 24 -1.31 3.23 -12.14
CA GLY A 24 0.03 3.75 -12.42
C GLY A 24 0.44 3.67 -13.89
N PHE A 25 -0.21 2.85 -14.70
CA PHE A 25 0.05 2.70 -16.13
C PHE A 25 -0.88 3.55 -17.01
N ALA A 26 -2.02 4.02 -16.48
CA ALA A 26 -2.98 4.84 -17.20
C ALA A 26 -2.63 6.33 -17.17
N ASP A 27 -3.33 7.12 -17.98
CA ASP A 27 -3.30 8.57 -17.88
C ASP A 27 -3.66 9.03 -16.48
N THR A 28 -2.90 9.98 -15.98
CA THR A 28 -3.14 10.62 -14.68
C THR A 28 -3.07 12.13 -14.80
N GLY A 29 -3.35 12.81 -13.72
CA GLY A 29 -3.35 14.27 -13.71
C GLY A 29 -3.34 14.83 -12.30
N THR A 30 -3.94 16.00 -12.19
CA THR A 30 -4.21 16.65 -10.91
C THR A 30 -5.72 16.62 -10.64
N ARG A 31 -6.14 17.19 -9.51
CA ARG A 31 -7.57 17.41 -9.25
C ARG A 31 -8.29 18.26 -10.30
N PHE A 32 -7.53 18.97 -11.14
CA PHE A 32 -8.08 19.84 -12.19
C PHE A 32 -8.28 19.16 -13.54
N GLY A 33 -7.68 18.00 -13.75
CA GLY A 33 -7.82 17.27 -15.00
C GLY A 33 -6.74 16.22 -15.22
N LYS A 34 -6.98 15.36 -16.20
CA LYS A 34 -6.01 14.37 -16.68
C LYS A 34 -5.13 14.97 -17.76
N PHE A 35 -3.88 14.51 -17.81
CA PHE A 35 -2.95 14.79 -18.89
C PHE A 35 -2.69 13.50 -19.68
N HIS A 36 -2.78 13.59 -21.00
CA HIS A 36 -2.53 12.44 -21.86
C HIS A 36 -1.04 12.21 -22.05
N GLN A 37 -0.66 10.94 -22.06
CA GLN A 37 0.69 10.48 -22.37
C GLN A 37 0.61 9.44 -23.48
N ASP A 38 1.44 9.58 -24.52
CA ASP A 38 1.37 8.75 -25.72
C ASP A 38 1.45 7.24 -25.49
N ALA A 39 2.11 6.82 -24.42
CA ALA A 39 2.31 5.42 -24.06
C ALA A 39 1.53 4.99 -22.82
N ALA A 40 0.52 5.76 -22.37
CA ALA A 40 -0.33 5.34 -21.26
C ALA A 40 -1.27 4.21 -21.71
N ALA A 41 -1.45 3.22 -20.84
CA ALA A 41 -2.38 2.11 -21.05
C ALA A 41 -3.83 2.64 -21.17
N ILE A 42 -4.57 2.10 -22.14
CA ILE A 42 -5.93 2.53 -22.45
C ILE A 42 -6.95 1.69 -21.68
N ASP A 43 -6.68 0.39 -21.54
CA ASP A 43 -7.55 -0.58 -20.89
C ASP A 43 -6.78 -1.50 -19.93
N ILE A 44 -7.50 -2.41 -19.28
CA ILE A 44 -6.91 -3.35 -18.33
C ILE A 44 -5.92 -4.31 -18.98
N TYR A 45 -6.10 -4.66 -20.25
CA TYR A 45 -5.23 -5.59 -20.96
C TYR A 45 -3.88 -4.97 -21.29
N ASP A 46 -3.87 -3.68 -21.64
CA ASP A 46 -2.62 -2.92 -21.82
C ASP A 46 -1.89 -2.74 -20.48
N LYS A 47 -2.61 -2.43 -19.39
CA LYS A 47 -2.04 -2.35 -18.04
C LYS A 47 -1.37 -3.66 -17.63
N ILE A 48 -1.97 -4.81 -17.94
CA ILE A 48 -1.41 -6.14 -17.67
C ILE A 48 -0.10 -6.35 -18.43
N LYS A 49 -0.03 -5.99 -19.73
CA LYS A 49 1.19 -6.09 -20.54
C LYS A 49 2.31 -5.21 -20.01
N ASP A 50 1.96 -3.99 -19.58
CA ASP A 50 2.91 -3.05 -19.00
C ASP A 50 3.47 -3.57 -17.67
N ALA A 51 2.61 -4.07 -16.78
CA ALA A 51 3.02 -4.71 -15.54
C ALA A 51 3.91 -5.93 -15.78
N ALA A 52 3.56 -6.78 -16.75
CA ALA A 52 4.36 -7.93 -17.16
C ALA A 52 5.74 -7.48 -17.70
N THR A 53 5.81 -6.34 -18.37
CA THR A 53 7.08 -5.79 -18.84
C THR A 53 7.97 -5.34 -17.68
N VAL A 54 7.40 -4.66 -16.67
CA VAL A 54 8.12 -4.31 -15.45
C VAL A 54 8.60 -5.58 -14.74
N HIS A 55 7.73 -6.59 -14.58
CA HIS A 55 8.10 -7.87 -13.95
C HIS A 55 9.25 -8.57 -14.68
N ARG A 56 9.19 -8.65 -16.02
CA ARG A 56 10.28 -9.29 -16.81
C ARG A 56 11.64 -8.64 -16.57
N LEU A 57 11.66 -7.33 -16.39
CA LEU A 57 12.91 -6.56 -16.23
C LEU A 57 13.41 -6.54 -14.77
N THR A 58 12.52 -6.54 -13.79
CA THR A 58 12.87 -6.40 -12.37
C THR A 58 12.85 -7.71 -11.60
N LYS A 59 12.09 -8.72 -12.07
CA LYS A 59 11.85 -10.03 -11.44
C LYS A 59 11.16 -9.96 -10.06
N ALA A 60 10.59 -8.82 -9.69
CA ALA A 60 10.08 -8.56 -8.33
C ALA A 60 8.59 -8.20 -8.28
N CYS A 61 7.84 -8.30 -9.39
CA CYS A 61 6.47 -7.79 -9.46
C CYS A 61 5.53 -8.82 -10.08
N SER A 62 5.15 -9.84 -9.32
CA SER A 62 4.32 -10.94 -9.85
C SER A 62 2.82 -10.62 -9.85
N SER A 63 2.40 -9.47 -9.31
CA SER A 63 0.99 -9.08 -9.17
C SER A 63 0.72 -7.62 -9.47
N MET A 64 -0.55 -7.34 -9.77
CA MET A 64 -1.05 -5.99 -10.06
C MET A 64 -2.35 -5.76 -9.30
N ALA A 65 -2.39 -4.68 -8.49
CA ALA A 65 -3.60 -4.17 -7.83
C ALA A 65 -4.53 -3.52 -8.85
N VAL A 66 -5.83 -3.64 -8.64
CA VAL A 66 -6.86 -3.13 -9.56
C VAL A 66 -7.96 -2.38 -8.81
N HIS A 67 -8.56 -1.39 -9.47
CA HIS A 67 -9.76 -0.72 -9.01
C HIS A 67 -11.01 -1.25 -9.71
N VAL A 68 -12.05 -1.55 -8.93
CA VAL A 68 -13.23 -2.24 -9.44
C VAL A 68 -13.91 -1.51 -10.59
N LEU A 69 -14.10 -0.18 -10.46
CA LEU A 69 -14.79 0.59 -11.50
C LEU A 69 -13.89 1.04 -12.67
N TRP A 70 -12.58 0.90 -12.53
CA TRP A 70 -11.64 1.30 -13.57
C TRP A 70 -11.17 0.15 -14.44
N ASP A 71 -11.20 -1.07 -13.90
CA ASP A 71 -10.56 -2.25 -14.50
C ASP A 71 -11.54 -3.36 -14.85
N PHE A 72 -12.74 -3.37 -14.24
CA PHE A 72 -13.78 -4.34 -14.54
C PHE A 72 -15.03 -3.66 -15.13
N SER A 73 -15.70 -4.37 -16.04
CA SER A 73 -16.95 -3.97 -16.67
C SER A 73 -17.71 -5.20 -17.16
N ASP A 74 -18.84 -5.01 -17.79
CA ASP A 74 -19.57 -6.12 -18.45
C ASP A 74 -18.77 -6.77 -19.58
N GLU A 75 -17.84 -6.03 -20.19
CA GLU A 75 -16.92 -6.52 -21.22
C GLU A 75 -15.65 -7.14 -20.60
N ASN A 76 -15.20 -6.60 -19.46
CA ASN A 76 -14.00 -7.00 -18.73
C ASN A 76 -14.37 -7.75 -17.46
N LEU A 77 -14.98 -8.93 -17.59
CA LEU A 77 -15.34 -9.77 -16.46
C LEU A 77 -14.09 -10.29 -15.72
N PRO A 78 -14.14 -10.48 -14.40
CA PRO A 78 -13.00 -10.95 -13.60
C PRO A 78 -12.29 -12.16 -14.18
N ALA A 79 -13.03 -13.18 -14.61
CA ALA A 79 -12.46 -14.39 -15.19
C ALA A 79 -11.61 -14.14 -16.44
N ARG A 80 -12.04 -13.21 -17.31
CA ARG A 80 -11.27 -12.84 -18.53
C ARG A 80 -10.02 -12.05 -18.19
N VAL A 81 -10.12 -11.15 -17.21
CA VAL A 81 -8.98 -10.36 -16.75
C VAL A 81 -7.93 -11.25 -16.11
N VAL A 82 -8.34 -12.17 -15.24
CA VAL A 82 -7.45 -13.19 -14.63
C VAL A 82 -6.77 -14.07 -15.67
N GLU A 83 -7.53 -14.56 -16.66
CA GLU A 83 -6.96 -15.37 -17.76
C GLU A 83 -5.91 -14.59 -18.54
N SER A 84 -6.18 -13.32 -18.86
CA SER A 84 -5.22 -12.45 -19.56
C SER A 84 -3.97 -12.20 -18.73
N ALA A 85 -4.12 -11.89 -17.44
CA ALA A 85 -3.00 -11.68 -16.53
C ALA A 85 -2.12 -12.93 -16.42
N SER A 86 -2.74 -14.11 -16.27
CA SER A 86 -2.03 -15.38 -16.18
C SER A 86 -1.21 -15.70 -17.44
N ARG A 87 -1.72 -15.38 -18.63
CA ARG A 87 -0.99 -15.55 -19.90
C ARG A 87 0.28 -14.70 -19.96
N GLU A 88 0.27 -13.54 -19.34
CA GLU A 88 1.41 -12.63 -19.26
C GLU A 88 2.33 -12.91 -18.05
N GLY A 89 2.00 -13.90 -17.22
CA GLY A 89 2.77 -14.24 -16.02
C GLY A 89 2.56 -13.30 -14.84
N ILE A 90 1.43 -12.60 -14.83
CA ILE A 90 1.01 -11.69 -13.74
C ILE A 90 -0.26 -12.25 -13.10
N ARG A 91 -0.42 -12.11 -11.79
CA ARG A 91 -1.68 -12.37 -11.10
C ARG A 91 -2.39 -11.05 -10.77
N ILE A 92 -3.70 -11.10 -10.67
CA ILE A 92 -4.47 -10.00 -10.08
C ILE A 92 -4.22 -10.04 -8.57
N GLY A 93 -3.76 -8.92 -8.04
CA GLY A 93 -3.44 -8.72 -6.64
C GLY A 93 -4.59 -8.09 -5.86
N SER A 94 -4.31 -7.02 -5.12
CA SER A 94 -5.30 -6.35 -4.28
C SER A 94 -6.45 -5.76 -5.08
N ILE A 95 -7.66 -5.88 -4.53
CA ILE A 95 -8.89 -5.32 -5.10
C ILE A 95 -9.29 -4.06 -4.34
N ASN A 96 -9.45 -2.95 -5.06
CA ASN A 96 -9.76 -1.65 -4.51
C ASN A 96 -11.19 -1.21 -4.86
N PRO A 97 -12.12 -1.10 -3.88
CA PRO A 97 -13.40 -0.45 -4.08
C PRO A 97 -13.25 1.04 -4.38
N ASN A 98 -14.11 1.57 -5.25
CA ASN A 98 -14.12 3.01 -5.55
C ASN A 98 -15.20 3.71 -4.71
N LEU A 99 -14.81 4.34 -3.61
CA LEU A 99 -15.71 4.97 -2.63
C LEU A 99 -15.61 6.50 -2.60
N PHE A 100 -15.02 7.11 -3.64
CA PHE A 100 -14.61 8.51 -3.62
C PHE A 100 -15.00 9.32 -4.87
N GLN A 101 -15.43 8.70 -5.97
CA GLN A 101 -15.71 9.41 -7.25
C GLN A 101 -17.18 9.61 -7.58
N ASP A 102 -18.07 8.81 -6.97
CA ASP A 102 -19.50 8.91 -7.23
C ASP A 102 -20.07 10.21 -6.65
N GLN A 103 -20.95 10.88 -7.38
CA GLN A 103 -21.59 12.12 -6.94
C GLN A 103 -22.41 11.94 -5.67
N ASP A 104 -22.94 10.74 -5.44
CA ASP A 104 -23.68 10.42 -4.21
C ASP A 104 -22.76 10.44 -2.97
N PHE A 105 -21.45 10.24 -3.14
CA PHE A 105 -20.48 10.25 -2.04
C PHE A 105 -19.96 11.64 -1.65
N LYS A 106 -20.61 12.70 -2.13
CA LYS A 106 -20.24 14.09 -1.78
C LYS A 106 -20.19 14.34 -0.26
N LEU A 107 -21.03 13.68 0.51
CA LEU A 107 -21.06 13.77 1.98
C LEU A 107 -20.44 12.53 2.66
N GLY A 108 -19.66 11.78 1.91
CA GLY A 108 -19.02 10.53 2.34
C GLY A 108 -19.73 9.29 1.83
N SER A 109 -19.10 8.17 2.02
CA SER A 109 -19.57 6.82 1.67
C SER A 109 -20.13 6.10 2.92
N PHE A 110 -19.27 5.51 3.74
CA PHE A 110 -19.67 4.82 4.97
C PHE A 110 -20.16 5.77 6.06
N GLY A 111 -19.63 6.99 6.12
CA GLY A 111 -20.05 8.04 7.02
C GLY A 111 -21.22 8.90 6.51
N ASN A 112 -21.76 8.64 5.32
CA ASN A 112 -22.83 9.47 4.73
C ASN A 112 -24.07 9.55 5.64
N PRO A 113 -24.70 10.73 5.81
CA PRO A 113 -25.94 10.86 6.59
C PRO A 113 -27.11 10.06 6.01
N SER A 114 -27.19 9.84 4.69
CA SER A 114 -28.22 9.04 4.05
C SER A 114 -27.99 7.53 4.21
N PRO A 115 -28.95 6.78 4.78
CA PRO A 115 -28.86 5.32 4.86
C PRO A 115 -28.74 4.64 3.49
N ASP A 116 -29.40 5.17 2.46
CA ASP A 116 -29.41 4.60 1.11
C ASP A 116 -28.03 4.74 0.45
N ILE A 117 -27.37 5.88 0.65
CA ILE A 117 -26.01 6.08 0.14
C ILE A 117 -25.00 5.16 0.87
N ARG A 118 -25.12 5.03 2.19
CA ARG A 118 -24.31 4.05 2.95
C ARG A 118 -24.53 2.62 2.45
N LYS A 119 -25.80 2.26 2.17
CA LYS A 119 -26.12 0.95 1.60
C LYS A 119 -25.46 0.75 0.24
N LYS A 120 -25.54 1.74 -0.67
CA LYS A 120 -24.86 1.73 -1.97
C LYS A 120 -23.37 1.49 -1.81
N ALA A 121 -22.70 2.19 -0.88
CA ALA A 121 -21.29 2.03 -0.61
C ALA A 121 -20.94 0.62 -0.09
N VAL A 122 -21.72 0.09 0.86
CA VAL A 122 -21.55 -1.28 1.36
C VAL A 122 -21.78 -2.32 0.25
N ASP A 123 -22.82 -2.18 -0.55
CA ASP A 123 -23.12 -3.10 -1.66
C ASP A 123 -21.97 -3.11 -2.68
N HIS A 124 -21.33 -1.97 -2.95
CA HIS A 124 -20.15 -1.88 -3.80
C HIS A 124 -18.95 -2.62 -3.18
N CYS A 125 -18.71 -2.47 -1.87
CA CYS A 125 -17.65 -3.23 -1.19
C CYS A 125 -17.93 -4.73 -1.19
N LEU A 126 -19.17 -5.16 -0.98
CA LEU A 126 -19.55 -6.57 -1.06
C LEU A 126 -19.35 -7.14 -2.48
N LYS A 127 -19.63 -6.34 -3.51
CA LYS A 127 -19.29 -6.71 -4.89
C LYS A 127 -17.78 -6.85 -5.08
N SER A 128 -17.00 -5.92 -4.53
CA SER A 128 -15.53 -5.95 -4.61
C SER A 128 -14.94 -7.18 -3.91
N ILE A 129 -15.48 -7.60 -2.77
CA ILE A 129 -15.08 -8.83 -2.07
C ILE A 129 -15.39 -10.07 -2.92
N ARG A 130 -16.52 -10.12 -3.62
CA ARG A 130 -16.82 -11.20 -4.56
C ARG A 130 -15.85 -11.23 -5.73
N ILE A 131 -15.54 -10.07 -6.31
CA ILE A 131 -14.52 -9.96 -7.38
C ILE A 131 -13.16 -10.45 -6.86
N ALA A 132 -12.77 -10.11 -5.63
CA ALA A 132 -11.54 -10.62 -5.01
C ALA A 132 -11.53 -12.16 -4.96
N THR A 133 -12.65 -12.78 -4.59
CA THR A 133 -12.78 -14.24 -4.60
C THR A 133 -12.65 -14.81 -6.01
N GLU A 134 -13.30 -14.20 -7.00
CA GLU A 134 -13.20 -14.61 -8.41
C GLU A 134 -11.79 -14.44 -8.99
N CYS A 135 -11.05 -13.44 -8.52
CA CYS A 135 -9.65 -13.19 -8.91
C CYS A 135 -8.64 -14.01 -8.10
N ASN A 136 -9.08 -14.78 -7.10
CA ASN A 136 -8.20 -15.43 -6.13
C ASN A 136 -7.27 -14.45 -5.43
N SER A 137 -7.80 -13.29 -5.05
CA SER A 137 -7.10 -12.23 -4.34
C SER A 137 -7.31 -12.34 -2.84
N ASP A 138 -6.23 -12.22 -2.09
CA ASP A 138 -6.25 -12.27 -0.62
C ASP A 138 -6.46 -10.89 0.02
N ASN A 139 -6.31 -9.80 -0.72
CA ASN A 139 -6.34 -8.45 -0.16
C ASN A 139 -7.45 -7.59 -0.79
N ILE A 140 -8.24 -6.95 0.06
CA ILE A 140 -9.18 -5.91 -0.33
C ILE A 140 -8.78 -4.63 0.40
N THR A 141 -8.40 -3.58 -0.34
CA THR A 141 -7.89 -2.32 0.22
C THR A 141 -9.00 -1.28 0.30
N PHE A 142 -9.22 -0.74 1.48
CA PHE A 142 -10.27 0.22 1.76
C PHE A 142 -9.69 1.59 2.05
N TRP A 143 -9.68 2.45 1.05
CA TRP A 143 -9.44 3.87 1.21
C TRP A 143 -10.76 4.65 1.15
N PHE A 144 -10.93 5.63 2.04
CA PHE A 144 -12.13 6.43 2.16
C PHE A 144 -11.79 7.92 2.06
N ALA A 145 -12.45 8.61 1.13
CA ALA A 145 -12.39 10.07 1.05
C ALA A 145 -13.42 10.76 1.99
N ASP A 146 -14.06 9.98 2.85
CA ASP A 146 -15.03 10.46 3.84
C ASP A 146 -14.35 11.36 4.86
N GLY A 147 -15.02 12.43 5.27
CA GLY A 147 -14.46 13.29 6.31
C GLY A 147 -15.34 14.47 6.72
N THR A 148 -14.91 15.16 7.77
CA THR A 148 -15.51 16.39 8.26
C THR A 148 -14.48 17.19 9.08
N ASN A 149 -14.57 18.53 9.05
CA ASN A 149 -13.58 19.41 9.71
C ASN A 149 -13.98 19.77 11.15
N TYR A 150 -15.27 19.83 11.47
CA TYR A 150 -15.74 20.30 12.78
C TYR A 150 -17.19 19.85 13.06
N PRO A 151 -17.62 19.84 14.34
CA PRO A 151 -18.95 19.34 14.73
C PRO A 151 -20.15 20.04 14.08
N GLY A 152 -19.95 21.25 13.55
CA GLY A 152 -21.00 21.97 12.83
C GLY A 152 -21.31 21.44 11.43
N GLN A 153 -20.39 20.65 10.85
CA GLN A 153 -20.60 19.99 9.56
C GLN A 153 -21.34 18.67 9.71
N ASP A 154 -20.94 17.84 10.69
CA ASP A 154 -21.55 16.54 10.93
C ASP A 154 -21.24 16.04 12.35
N SER A 155 -21.89 14.97 12.77
CA SER A 155 -21.62 14.29 14.04
C SER A 155 -20.42 13.34 13.93
N ILE A 156 -19.26 13.78 14.38
CA ILE A 156 -17.99 13.01 14.31
C ILE A 156 -18.14 11.64 14.97
N ARG A 157 -18.81 11.55 16.15
CA ARG A 157 -19.02 10.26 16.84
C ARG A 157 -19.97 9.33 16.08
N LEU A 158 -21.01 9.87 15.46
CA LEU A 158 -21.93 9.07 14.65
C LEU A 158 -21.22 8.52 13.42
N ARG A 159 -20.41 9.34 12.72
CA ARG A 159 -19.62 8.89 11.58
C ARG A 159 -18.71 7.72 11.95
N LYS A 160 -17.97 7.82 13.07
CA LYS A 160 -17.15 6.73 13.59
C LYS A 160 -17.96 5.45 13.85
N GLN A 161 -19.15 5.54 14.43
CA GLN A 161 -20.04 4.39 14.68
C GLN A 161 -20.56 3.78 13.37
N LEU A 162 -20.85 4.61 12.37
CA LEU A 162 -21.26 4.17 11.03
C LEU A 162 -20.12 3.43 10.33
N PHE A 163 -18.87 3.91 10.43
CA PHE A 163 -17.70 3.19 9.95
C PHE A 163 -17.55 1.82 10.60
N GLU A 164 -17.62 1.72 11.93
CA GLU A 164 -17.56 0.44 12.66
C GLU A 164 -18.62 -0.55 12.16
N SER A 165 -19.88 -0.08 12.04
CA SER A 165 -20.99 -0.91 11.58
C SER A 165 -20.80 -1.40 10.14
N ASN A 166 -20.38 -0.51 9.23
CA ASN A 166 -20.30 -0.83 7.82
C ASN A 166 -19.04 -1.66 7.48
N LEU A 167 -17.90 -1.41 8.13
CA LEU A 167 -16.72 -2.28 8.07
C LEU A 167 -17.05 -3.68 8.59
N GLY A 168 -17.81 -3.78 9.70
CA GLY A 168 -18.26 -5.07 10.23
C GLY A 168 -19.08 -5.88 9.24
N LYS A 169 -19.99 -5.24 8.47
CA LYS A 169 -20.77 -5.92 7.42
C LYS A 169 -19.86 -6.45 6.30
N CYS A 170 -18.87 -5.67 5.88
CA CYS A 170 -17.92 -6.08 4.86
C CYS A 170 -17.04 -7.23 5.37
N HIS A 171 -16.55 -7.14 6.60
CA HIS A 171 -15.73 -8.18 7.23
C HIS A 171 -16.43 -9.55 7.30
N GLN A 172 -17.73 -9.56 7.63
CA GLN A 172 -18.54 -10.80 7.68
C GLN A 172 -18.65 -11.51 6.32
N SER A 173 -18.33 -10.82 5.23
CA SER A 173 -18.41 -11.35 3.86
C SER A 173 -17.06 -11.80 3.31
N LEU A 174 -15.98 -11.64 4.07
CA LEU A 174 -14.66 -12.11 3.67
C LEU A 174 -14.59 -13.63 3.68
N SER A 175 -13.96 -14.19 2.67
CA SER A 175 -13.60 -15.61 2.64
C SER A 175 -12.41 -15.91 3.58
N PRO A 176 -12.24 -17.17 4.02
CA PRO A 176 -11.03 -17.57 4.74
C PRO A 176 -9.77 -17.19 3.93
N GLY A 177 -8.78 -16.59 4.59
CA GLY A 177 -7.55 -16.11 3.97
C GLY A 177 -7.62 -14.69 3.43
N GLN A 178 -8.80 -14.16 3.11
CA GLN A 178 -8.93 -12.76 2.68
C GLN A 178 -8.68 -11.79 3.83
N LYS A 179 -8.06 -10.65 3.53
CA LYS A 179 -7.74 -9.55 4.45
C LYS A 179 -8.42 -8.27 3.98
N MET A 180 -8.98 -7.53 4.93
CA MET A 180 -9.45 -6.17 4.75
C MET A 180 -8.33 -5.23 5.18
N LEU A 181 -7.78 -4.46 4.27
CA LEU A 181 -6.70 -3.50 4.53
C LEU A 181 -7.31 -2.10 4.66
N ILE A 182 -7.30 -1.54 5.87
CA ILE A 182 -7.85 -0.22 6.16
C ILE A 182 -6.74 0.81 6.03
N GLU A 183 -6.83 1.62 4.99
CA GLU A 183 -5.91 2.71 4.71
C GLU A 183 -6.37 3.99 5.41
N TYR A 184 -5.42 4.74 5.95
CA TYR A 184 -5.66 6.03 6.59
C TYR A 184 -4.97 7.16 5.83
N LYS A 185 -5.53 8.35 5.94
CA LYS A 185 -5.01 9.58 5.36
C LYS A 185 -5.42 10.77 6.23
N PRO A 186 -4.54 11.70 6.60
CA PRO A 186 -4.88 12.75 7.55
C PRO A 186 -5.91 13.75 7.01
N PHE A 187 -5.87 14.08 5.74
CA PHE A 187 -6.81 14.99 5.09
C PHE A 187 -6.79 14.82 3.58
N GLU A 188 -7.90 15.16 2.94
CA GLU A 188 -7.96 15.33 1.49
C GLU A 188 -7.68 16.79 1.15
N PRO A 189 -6.61 17.11 0.38
CA PRO A 189 -6.23 18.49 0.12
C PRO A 189 -7.37 19.34 -0.47
N ALA A 190 -7.59 20.52 0.10
CA ALA A 190 -8.63 21.48 -0.24
C ALA A 190 -10.07 21.04 0.02
N PHE A 191 -10.28 19.94 0.77
CA PHE A 191 -11.62 19.46 1.13
C PHE A 191 -11.80 19.40 2.64
N TYR A 192 -11.34 18.35 3.29
CA TYR A 192 -11.65 18.07 4.69
C TYR A 192 -10.62 17.15 5.33
N HIS A 193 -10.63 17.14 6.65
CA HIS A 193 -9.97 16.14 7.46
C HIS A 193 -10.74 14.81 7.34
N THR A 194 -10.03 13.73 7.07
CA THR A 194 -10.67 12.42 6.83
C THR A 194 -11.14 11.77 8.13
N ASP A 195 -12.13 10.89 8.05
CA ASP A 195 -12.66 10.16 9.21
C ASP A 195 -11.68 9.13 9.76
N ILE A 196 -10.79 8.61 8.92
CA ILE A 196 -9.69 7.71 9.33
C ILE A 196 -8.38 8.44 9.07
N ALA A 197 -8.03 9.33 9.99
CA ALA A 197 -6.98 10.32 9.75
C ALA A 197 -5.57 9.84 10.09
N ASP A 198 -5.44 8.80 10.92
CA ASP A 198 -4.14 8.29 11.36
C ASP A 198 -4.16 6.78 11.60
N TRP A 199 -2.97 6.22 11.78
CA TRP A 199 -2.77 4.80 12.01
C TRP A 199 -3.46 4.29 13.29
N GLY A 200 -3.58 5.09 14.33
CA GLY A 200 -4.23 4.71 15.58
C GLY A 200 -5.75 4.57 15.41
N MET A 201 -6.36 5.47 14.62
CA MET A 201 -7.78 5.36 14.24
C MET A 201 -8.01 4.11 13.39
N ALA A 202 -7.15 3.86 12.39
CA ALA A 202 -7.23 2.66 11.55
C ALA A 202 -7.04 1.38 12.38
N LEU A 203 -6.07 1.34 13.31
CA LEU A 203 -5.86 0.23 14.23
C LEU A 203 -7.08 -0.01 15.12
N CYS A 204 -7.65 1.04 15.70
CA CYS A 204 -8.85 0.94 16.52
C CYS A 204 -10.03 0.34 15.75
N LEU A 205 -10.24 0.76 14.50
CA LEU A 205 -11.27 0.21 13.63
C LEU A 205 -10.97 -1.25 13.25
N ALA A 206 -9.74 -1.57 12.89
CA ALA A 206 -9.33 -2.92 12.52
C ALA A 206 -9.53 -3.91 13.70
N GLN A 207 -9.12 -3.53 14.92
CA GLN A 207 -9.32 -4.35 16.11
C GLN A 207 -10.80 -4.62 16.41
N LYS A 208 -11.66 -3.62 16.24
CA LYS A 208 -13.11 -3.76 16.46
C LYS A 208 -13.82 -4.51 15.34
N THR A 209 -13.33 -4.42 14.13
CA THR A 209 -13.92 -5.07 12.95
C THR A 209 -13.72 -6.58 12.97
N GLY A 210 -12.50 -7.04 13.30
CA GLY A 210 -12.22 -8.47 13.42
C GLY A 210 -10.78 -8.86 13.04
N PRO A 211 -10.44 -10.16 13.09
CA PRO A 211 -9.05 -10.61 12.92
C PRO A 211 -8.49 -10.44 11.51
N GLN A 212 -9.34 -10.48 10.48
CA GLN A 212 -8.94 -10.31 9.08
C GLN A 212 -8.81 -8.83 8.68
N ALA A 213 -9.21 -7.88 9.56
CA ALA A 213 -9.02 -6.46 9.34
C ALA A 213 -7.62 -6.04 9.82
N LYS A 214 -6.86 -5.45 8.91
CA LYS A 214 -5.49 -5.00 9.12
C LYS A 214 -5.37 -3.52 8.71
N VAL A 215 -4.27 -2.89 9.09
CA VAL A 215 -3.95 -1.52 8.70
C VAL A 215 -3.05 -1.53 7.47
N LEU A 216 -3.34 -0.66 6.52
CA LEU A 216 -2.49 -0.37 5.39
C LEU A 216 -1.78 0.96 5.64
N VAL A 217 -0.47 0.95 5.49
CA VAL A 217 0.39 2.12 5.66
C VAL A 217 0.76 2.69 4.30
N ASP A 218 0.14 3.81 3.91
CA ASP A 218 0.62 4.59 2.79
C ASP A 218 1.74 5.52 3.25
N THR A 219 2.92 5.41 2.64
CA THR A 219 4.10 6.17 3.07
C THR A 219 3.99 7.67 2.75
N GLY A 220 3.12 8.05 1.81
CA GLY A 220 2.78 9.44 1.47
C GLY A 220 1.76 10.09 2.40
N HIS A 221 0.97 9.29 3.11
CA HIS A 221 -0.13 9.77 3.97
C HIS A 221 0.35 10.17 5.38
N HIS A 222 1.52 10.80 5.46
CA HIS A 222 2.11 11.21 6.75
C HIS A 222 2.65 12.62 6.69
N TYR A 223 2.55 13.33 7.81
CA TYR A 223 3.28 14.57 7.99
C TYR A 223 4.80 14.31 8.03
N ALA A 224 5.60 15.29 7.62
CA ALA A 224 7.06 15.16 7.58
C ALA A 224 7.69 14.82 8.95
N SER A 225 7.01 15.16 10.04
CA SER A 225 7.44 14.92 11.41
C SER A 225 7.06 13.56 11.98
N GLN A 226 6.31 12.74 11.24
CA GLN A 226 5.88 11.43 11.73
C GLN A 226 6.97 10.38 11.54
N ASN A 227 7.17 9.56 12.57
CA ASN A 227 8.08 8.42 12.57
C ASN A 227 7.32 7.19 12.04
N ILE A 228 7.45 6.91 10.73
CA ILE A 228 6.72 5.83 10.08
C ILE A 228 7.28 4.46 10.50
N GLU A 229 8.59 4.32 10.69
CA GLU A 229 9.19 3.08 11.16
C GLU A 229 8.67 2.67 12.55
N GLN A 230 8.38 3.63 13.44
CA GLN A 230 7.73 3.35 14.73
C GLN A 230 6.29 2.86 14.55
N ILE A 231 5.53 3.48 13.64
CA ILE A 231 4.16 3.04 13.30
C ILE A 231 4.20 1.60 12.81
N VAL A 232 5.13 1.29 11.92
CA VAL A 232 5.33 -0.06 11.37
C VAL A 232 5.67 -1.07 12.45
N ALA A 233 6.62 -0.74 13.33
CA ALA A 233 7.01 -1.62 14.45
C ALA A 233 5.82 -1.92 15.38
N TRP A 234 5.02 -0.92 15.72
CA TRP A 234 3.83 -1.10 16.56
C TRP A 234 2.76 -1.96 15.89
N LEU A 235 2.48 -1.70 14.61
CA LEU A 235 1.49 -2.49 13.85
C LEU A 235 1.93 -3.94 13.64
N LEU A 236 3.25 -4.19 13.56
CA LEU A 236 3.80 -5.56 13.54
C LEU A 236 3.62 -6.26 14.87
N ASP A 237 3.93 -5.59 15.99
CA ASP A 237 3.79 -6.14 17.35
C ASP A 237 2.31 -6.46 17.68
N GLU A 238 1.39 -5.62 17.23
CA GLU A 238 -0.06 -5.84 17.35
C GLU A 238 -0.61 -6.87 16.33
N GLU A 239 0.23 -7.43 15.47
CA GLU A 239 -0.17 -8.31 14.35
C GLU A 239 -1.26 -7.68 13.46
N ARG A 240 -1.18 -6.35 13.25
CA ARG A 240 -2.17 -5.57 12.50
C ARG A 240 -1.63 -4.87 11.25
N LEU A 241 -0.34 -4.96 10.97
CA LEU A 241 0.18 -4.51 9.68
C LEU A 241 -0.29 -5.46 8.58
N GLY A 242 -1.03 -4.94 7.60
CA GLY A 242 -1.55 -5.72 6.47
C GLY A 242 -0.79 -5.46 5.18
N GLY A 243 -0.27 -4.27 5.00
CA GLY A 243 0.44 -3.91 3.78
C GLY A 243 0.89 -2.46 3.76
N PHE A 244 1.50 -2.12 2.64
CA PHE A 244 1.95 -0.77 2.32
C PHE A 244 1.37 -0.32 0.99
N HIS A 245 1.14 0.98 0.85
CA HIS A 245 1.17 1.73 -0.38
C HIS A 245 2.45 2.54 -0.39
N PHE A 246 3.42 2.12 -1.20
CA PHE A 246 4.73 2.75 -1.29
C PHE A 246 4.74 3.89 -2.29
N ASN A 247 5.11 5.05 -1.81
CA ASN A 247 5.43 6.26 -2.55
C ASN A 247 6.36 7.13 -1.69
N ASP A 248 6.51 8.37 -2.01
CA ASP A 248 7.18 9.36 -1.17
C ASP A 248 6.42 10.68 -1.20
N ARG A 249 6.72 11.57 -0.28
CA ARG A 249 6.05 12.84 -0.11
C ARG A 249 7.02 13.94 0.32
N ARG A 250 6.71 15.15 -0.09
CA ARG A 250 7.31 16.34 0.50
C ARG A 250 6.33 17.07 1.43
N TYR A 251 5.08 17.15 1.03
CA TYR A 251 4.04 17.87 1.79
C TYR A 251 3.01 16.92 2.39
N ALA A 252 2.22 16.29 1.55
CA ALA A 252 1.25 15.26 1.91
C ALA A 252 0.65 14.69 0.61
N ASP A 253 0.62 13.37 0.46
CA ASP A 253 -0.01 12.70 -0.67
C ASP A 253 0.47 13.23 -2.04
N ASP A 254 1.75 13.36 -2.17
CA ASP A 254 2.37 13.87 -3.39
C ASP A 254 2.61 12.75 -4.42
N ASP A 255 2.41 11.49 -4.05
CA ASP A 255 2.64 10.27 -4.86
C ASP A 255 4.00 10.25 -5.56
N LEU A 256 5.02 10.78 -4.90
CA LEU A 256 6.37 10.83 -5.47
C LEU A 256 6.99 9.43 -5.53
N THR A 257 8.00 9.28 -6.36
CA THR A 257 8.75 8.02 -6.47
C THR A 257 9.29 7.60 -5.09
N LEU A 258 9.03 6.37 -4.69
CA LEU A 258 9.52 5.79 -3.43
C LEU A 258 11.00 6.12 -3.19
N GLY A 259 11.29 6.66 -2.01
CA GLY A 259 12.65 7.02 -1.61
C GLY A 259 13.26 8.22 -2.33
N SER A 260 12.48 8.96 -3.13
CA SER A 260 13.00 10.14 -3.85
C SER A 260 13.26 11.35 -2.92
N ILE A 261 12.62 11.39 -1.77
CA ILE A 261 12.75 12.45 -0.77
C ILE A 261 13.51 11.95 0.46
N ASP A 262 13.09 10.82 1.04
CA ASP A 262 13.76 10.23 2.21
C ASP A 262 14.04 8.72 2.02
N PRO A 263 15.07 8.36 1.25
CA PRO A 263 15.43 6.97 1.06
C PRO A 263 15.88 6.29 2.36
N TYR A 264 16.41 7.06 3.32
CA TYR A 264 16.82 6.52 4.60
C TYR A 264 15.59 6.15 5.47
N GLN A 265 14.47 6.85 5.36
CA GLN A 265 13.22 6.46 6.01
C GLN A 265 12.70 5.11 5.46
N VAL A 266 12.70 4.93 4.15
CA VAL A 266 12.28 3.65 3.54
C VAL A 266 13.19 2.51 4.00
N PHE A 267 14.50 2.72 4.03
CA PHE A 267 15.46 1.77 4.57
C PHE A 267 15.16 1.42 6.04
N ARG A 268 14.83 2.41 6.91
CA ARG A 268 14.46 2.18 8.31
C ARG A 268 13.16 1.38 8.44
N ILE A 269 12.16 1.65 7.59
CA ILE A 269 10.92 0.86 7.52
C ILE A 269 11.24 -0.61 7.21
N PHE A 270 12.02 -0.87 6.18
CA PHE A 270 12.44 -2.24 5.85
C PHE A 270 13.29 -2.87 6.97
N THR A 271 14.07 -2.06 7.67
CA THR A 271 14.84 -2.50 8.83
C THR A 271 13.93 -3.03 9.93
N GLU A 272 12.83 -2.35 10.28
CA GLU A 272 11.86 -2.81 11.27
C GLU A 272 11.14 -4.10 10.85
N ILE A 273 10.76 -4.22 9.59
CA ILE A 273 10.12 -5.45 9.07
C ILE A 273 11.08 -6.65 9.19
N LEU A 274 12.34 -6.46 8.82
CA LEU A 274 13.36 -7.51 8.90
C LEU A 274 13.78 -7.80 10.36
N ALA A 275 13.75 -6.79 11.25
CA ALA A 275 13.95 -6.98 12.69
C ALA A 275 12.88 -7.90 13.28
N TYR A 276 11.60 -7.60 13.02
CA TYR A 276 10.47 -8.43 13.44
C TYR A 276 10.63 -9.89 13.00
N HIS A 277 10.95 -10.12 11.72
CA HIS A 277 11.18 -11.46 11.19
C HIS A 277 12.30 -12.19 11.94
N ARG A 278 13.40 -11.50 12.23
CA ARG A 278 14.56 -12.09 12.94
C ARG A 278 14.28 -12.37 14.41
N GLU A 279 13.51 -11.51 15.07
CA GLU A 279 13.20 -11.63 16.49
C GLU A 279 12.12 -12.71 16.77
N THR A 280 11.12 -12.80 15.88
CA THR A 280 10.01 -13.75 16.04
C THR A 280 10.22 -15.09 15.32
N GLY A 281 11.14 -15.16 14.36
CA GLY A 281 11.29 -16.29 13.46
C GLY A 281 10.17 -16.42 12.41
N THR A 282 9.21 -15.49 12.41
CA THR A 282 8.04 -15.50 11.52
C THR A 282 8.15 -14.34 10.52
N ARG A 283 8.07 -14.64 9.23
CA ARG A 283 7.96 -13.60 8.21
C ARG A 283 6.54 -13.02 8.26
N PRO A 284 6.38 -11.70 8.42
CA PRO A 284 5.05 -11.12 8.44
C PRO A 284 4.41 -11.22 7.04
N GLU A 285 3.14 -11.63 7.02
CA GLU A 285 2.33 -11.69 5.79
C GLU A 285 1.77 -10.30 5.46
N ILE A 286 2.58 -9.47 4.85
CA ILE A 286 2.24 -8.09 4.45
C ILE A 286 2.33 -7.94 2.93
N ALA A 287 1.46 -7.13 2.35
CA ALA A 287 1.48 -6.77 0.95
C ALA A 287 2.40 -5.56 0.73
N TYR A 288 3.35 -5.68 -0.20
CA TYR A 288 4.23 -4.58 -0.61
C TYR A 288 3.67 -3.99 -1.90
N MET A 289 2.74 -3.04 -1.79
CA MET A 289 2.09 -2.42 -2.93
C MET A 289 2.70 -1.05 -3.23
N VAL A 290 2.67 -0.64 -4.48
CA VAL A 290 3.04 0.71 -4.91
C VAL A 290 1.77 1.53 -5.12
N ASP A 291 1.75 2.77 -4.65
CA ASP A 291 0.72 3.75 -5.00
C ASP A 291 1.35 4.99 -5.60
N GLN A 292 1.56 4.94 -6.91
CA GLN A 292 2.15 6.02 -7.69
C GLN A 292 1.49 6.12 -9.06
N SER A 293 1.22 7.34 -9.49
CA SER A 293 0.74 7.61 -10.84
C SER A 293 1.26 8.96 -11.33
N HIS A 294 2.31 8.94 -12.15
CA HIS A 294 2.99 10.14 -12.60
C HIS A 294 2.44 10.65 -13.94
N ASN A 295 2.20 11.96 -14.04
CA ASN A 295 1.83 12.63 -15.28
C ASN A 295 3.02 13.21 -16.04
N LEU A 296 4.23 13.20 -15.48
CA LEU A 296 5.44 13.76 -16.08
C LEU A 296 6.46 12.69 -16.50
N LYS A 297 6.31 11.47 -16.05
CA LYS A 297 7.22 10.35 -16.34
C LYS A 297 6.56 9.34 -17.26
N PRO A 298 7.29 8.72 -18.20
CA PRO A 298 6.81 7.55 -18.90
C PRO A 298 6.47 6.43 -17.91
N LYS A 299 5.33 5.75 -18.12
CA LYS A 299 4.71 4.86 -17.12
C LYS A 299 5.59 3.66 -16.75
N ILE A 300 6.04 2.88 -17.72
CA ILE A 300 6.89 1.70 -17.49
C ILE A 300 8.24 2.09 -16.85
N PRO A 301 9.00 3.07 -17.36
CA PRO A 301 10.22 3.52 -16.69
C PRO A 301 10.01 4.01 -15.26
N ALA A 302 8.91 4.71 -14.97
CA ALA A 302 8.59 5.16 -13.62
C ALA A 302 8.40 3.99 -12.65
N MET A 303 7.69 2.93 -13.06
CA MET A 303 7.51 1.73 -12.25
C MET A 303 8.81 0.95 -12.07
N ILE A 304 9.62 0.79 -13.11
CA ILE A 304 10.95 0.17 -12.99
C ILE A 304 11.82 0.93 -11.99
N GLN A 305 11.83 2.27 -12.06
CA GLN A 305 12.59 3.11 -11.13
C GLN A 305 12.17 2.85 -9.68
N THR A 306 10.87 2.80 -9.40
CA THR A 306 10.36 2.54 -8.06
C THR A 306 10.72 1.15 -7.55
N VAL A 307 10.51 0.13 -8.38
CA VAL A 307 10.78 -1.27 -8.00
C VAL A 307 12.26 -1.50 -7.74
N THR A 308 13.13 -1.02 -8.62
CA THR A 308 14.59 -1.19 -8.43
C THR A 308 15.08 -0.43 -7.20
N TRP A 309 14.50 0.72 -6.90
CA TRP A 309 14.82 1.48 -5.71
C TRP A 309 14.37 0.76 -4.42
N ALA A 310 13.17 0.17 -4.44
CA ALA A 310 12.68 -0.67 -3.35
C ALA A 310 13.57 -1.90 -3.11
N GLN A 311 13.97 -2.60 -4.18
CA GLN A 311 14.88 -3.74 -4.09
C GLN A 311 16.23 -3.33 -3.47
N GLU A 312 16.80 -2.21 -3.91
CA GLU A 312 18.08 -1.70 -3.38
C GLU A 312 17.97 -1.40 -1.87
N LEU A 313 16.93 -0.67 -1.45
CA LEU A 313 16.76 -0.30 -0.04
C LEU A 313 16.45 -1.51 0.85
N TYR A 314 15.69 -2.47 0.35
CA TYR A 314 15.42 -3.72 1.05
C TYR A 314 16.68 -4.58 1.22
N ALA A 315 17.46 -4.70 0.16
CA ALA A 315 18.74 -5.40 0.20
C ALA A 315 19.70 -4.77 1.20
N LYS A 316 19.80 -3.44 1.22
CA LYS A 316 20.60 -2.70 2.20
C LYS A 316 20.13 -2.96 3.63
N ALA A 317 18.82 -2.98 3.88
CA ALA A 317 18.26 -3.29 5.21
C ALA A 317 18.62 -4.74 5.65
N ALA A 318 18.67 -5.68 4.71
CA ALA A 318 19.07 -7.05 5.01
C ALA A 318 20.54 -7.19 5.46
N LEU A 319 21.41 -6.25 5.07
CA LEU A 319 22.82 -6.21 5.45
C LEU A 319 23.09 -5.62 6.84
N VAL A 320 22.07 -5.16 7.56
CA VAL A 320 22.24 -4.65 8.92
C VAL A 320 22.83 -5.74 9.82
N PRO A 321 23.95 -5.47 10.54
CA PRO A 321 24.59 -6.45 11.42
C PRO A 321 23.80 -6.57 12.74
N TRP A 322 22.67 -7.26 12.72
CA TRP A 322 21.66 -7.33 13.77
C TRP A 322 22.19 -7.65 15.17
N LYS A 323 23.13 -8.61 15.26
CA LYS A 323 23.71 -8.98 16.55
C LYS A 323 24.47 -7.82 17.17
N ALA A 324 25.27 -7.11 16.36
CA ALA A 324 26.04 -5.96 16.82
C ALA A 324 25.09 -4.79 17.16
N LEU A 325 24.10 -4.52 16.29
CA LEU A 325 23.07 -3.51 16.53
C LEU A 325 22.37 -3.73 17.88
N ARG A 326 21.86 -4.94 18.13
CA ARG A 326 21.15 -5.26 19.37
C ARG A 326 22.03 -5.14 20.62
N ILE A 327 23.28 -5.60 20.55
CA ILE A 327 24.24 -5.45 21.65
C ILE A 327 24.47 -3.97 21.98
N ASN A 328 24.66 -3.12 20.96
CA ASN A 328 24.90 -1.69 21.14
C ASN A 328 23.66 -0.98 21.70
N GLN A 329 22.47 -1.32 21.21
CA GLN A 329 21.21 -0.80 21.76
C GLN A 329 21.05 -1.13 23.27
N ILE A 330 21.29 -2.37 23.65
CA ILE A 330 21.20 -2.81 25.06
C ILE A 330 22.21 -2.08 25.95
N LYS A 331 23.40 -1.79 25.42
CA LYS A 331 24.45 -1.04 26.14
C LYS A 331 24.20 0.47 26.19
N GLY A 332 23.24 0.98 25.42
CA GLY A 332 23.05 2.41 25.23
C GLY A 332 24.18 3.09 24.44
N ASP A 333 24.98 2.31 23.68
CA ASP A 333 26.01 2.82 22.78
C ASP A 333 25.36 3.25 21.45
N ILE A 334 24.76 4.43 21.47
CA ILE A 334 23.97 4.99 20.37
C ILE A 334 24.84 5.16 19.12
N ILE A 335 26.06 5.67 19.27
CA ILE A 335 26.97 5.90 18.13
C ILE A 335 27.26 4.59 17.39
N SER A 336 27.63 3.54 18.12
CA SER A 336 27.91 2.23 17.51
C SER A 336 26.65 1.58 16.92
N ALA A 337 25.49 1.79 17.52
CA ALA A 337 24.22 1.33 16.98
C ALA A 337 23.87 2.04 15.66
N GLU A 338 23.96 3.37 15.61
CA GLU A 338 23.76 4.16 14.38
C GLU A 338 24.74 3.76 13.27
N GLN A 339 26.00 3.53 13.60
CA GLN A 339 27.01 3.07 12.63
C GLN A 339 26.66 1.72 11.98
N CYS A 340 25.94 0.83 12.69
CA CYS A 340 25.42 -0.40 12.10
C CYS A 340 24.46 -0.13 10.94
N LEU A 341 23.54 0.81 11.12
CA LEU A 341 22.57 1.22 10.09
C LEU A 341 23.27 2.00 8.97
N GLN A 342 24.10 2.98 9.31
CA GLN A 342 24.80 3.80 8.32
C GLN A 342 25.66 2.97 7.37
N ARG A 343 26.43 2.01 7.90
CA ARG A 343 27.27 1.12 7.08
C ARG A 343 26.42 0.27 6.13
N ALA A 344 25.31 -0.29 6.59
CA ALA A 344 24.42 -1.06 5.76
C ALA A 344 23.82 -0.19 4.63
N PHE A 345 23.31 0.99 4.98
CA PHE A 345 22.72 1.93 4.01
C PHE A 345 23.74 2.42 2.96
N MET A 346 24.98 2.65 3.36
CA MET A 346 26.05 3.10 2.44
C MET A 346 26.70 1.98 1.62
N THR A 347 26.32 0.71 1.86
CA THR A 347 26.84 -0.40 1.06
C THR A 347 26.27 -0.35 -0.35
N ASP A 348 27.14 -0.42 -1.35
CA ASP A 348 26.72 -0.58 -2.74
C ASP A 348 26.28 -2.03 -2.98
N VAL A 349 25.05 -2.21 -3.40
CA VAL A 349 24.42 -3.51 -3.70
C VAL A 349 24.04 -3.66 -5.17
N THR A 350 24.34 -2.66 -6.02
CA THR A 350 23.93 -2.63 -7.43
C THR A 350 24.59 -3.69 -8.31
N GLY A 351 25.65 -4.28 -7.86
CA GLY A 351 26.36 -5.35 -8.56
C GLY A 351 26.15 -6.76 -7.97
N ALA A 352 25.15 -6.92 -7.07
CA ALA A 352 24.88 -8.20 -6.41
C ALA A 352 23.97 -9.10 -7.23
#